data_5acbeee984d698113bfe323a1808f0ac
#
_entry.id   5acbeee984d698113bfe323a1808f0ac
#
_cell.length_a   1.000
_cell.length_b   1.000
_cell.length_c   1.000
_cell.angle_alpha   90.00
_cell.angle_beta   90.00
_cell.angle_gamma   90.00
#
_symmetry.space_group_name_H-M   'P 1'
#
loop_
_entity.id
_entity.type
_entity.pdbx_description
1 polymer ?
#
loop_
_entity_poly.entity_id
_entity_poly.type
_entity_poly.pdbx_seq_one_letter_code
_entity_poly.pdbx_strand_id
1 'polypeptide(L)'
;MGFVDDISDYRSLAIVGLEKNTGKTECLNYILRRIKDSADRFALTSIGIDGENRDQVCQTPKPEVIVPEGMIFVTSEKHYRERRLVAEIMEIDDHRTALGRLVIARAKTSGKVLLSGPADTAGLKSLIRHMKDFGVRTTLVDGALSRLSLASPTVTEAMVLATGAA
;
A
#
# COMPACT_ATOMS: atom_id res chain seq x y z
N MET A 1 21.75 -2.39 -11.83
CA MET A 1 20.55 -3.20 -11.74
C MET A 1 20.42 -3.74 -10.35
N GLY A 2 19.40 -3.38 -9.67
CA GLY A 2 19.21 -3.76 -8.31
C GLY A 2 17.87 -4.44 -8.09
N PHE A 3 17.65 -4.79 -6.86
CA PHE A 3 16.40 -5.35 -6.36
C PHE A 3 15.16 -4.55 -6.84
N VAL A 4 15.25 -3.22 -6.93
CA VAL A 4 14.14 -2.38 -7.34
C VAL A 4 13.79 -2.55 -8.82
N ASP A 5 14.77 -2.85 -9.67
CA ASP A 5 14.52 -3.12 -11.09
C ASP A 5 13.74 -4.42 -11.27
N ASP A 6 14.01 -5.41 -10.42
CA ASP A 6 13.28 -6.67 -10.44
C ASP A 6 11.83 -6.51 -10.02
N ILE A 7 11.54 -5.56 -9.13
CA ILE A 7 10.18 -5.29 -8.66
C ILE A 7 9.28 -4.84 -9.80
N SER A 8 9.79 -4.02 -10.71
CA SER A 8 8.99 -3.47 -11.81
C SER A 8 8.56 -4.52 -12.85
N ASP A 9 9.12 -5.73 -12.79
CA ASP A 9 8.73 -6.83 -13.67
C ASP A 9 7.41 -7.49 -13.26
N TYR A 10 6.94 -7.22 -12.05
CA TYR A 10 5.70 -7.79 -11.52
C TYR A 10 4.56 -6.78 -11.56
N ARG A 11 3.34 -7.26 -11.77
CA ARG A 11 2.13 -6.42 -11.74
C ARG A 11 1.71 -6.08 -10.32
N SER A 12 2.04 -6.93 -9.37
CA SER A 12 1.73 -6.72 -7.97
C SER A 12 2.79 -7.33 -7.09
N LEU A 13 3.09 -6.66 -5.99
CA LEU A 13 4.11 -7.06 -5.04
C LEU A 13 3.60 -6.81 -3.63
N ALA A 14 3.53 -7.85 -2.82
CA ALA A 14 3.19 -7.71 -1.41
C ALA A 14 4.46 -7.52 -0.58
N ILE A 15 4.39 -6.61 0.39
CA ILE A 15 5.46 -6.38 1.36
C ILE A 15 4.93 -6.81 2.72
N VAL A 16 5.52 -7.86 3.27
CA VAL A 16 5.03 -8.52 4.48
C VAL A 16 6.13 -8.56 5.53
N GLY A 17 5.78 -8.23 6.77
CA GLY A 17 6.70 -8.39 7.90
C GLY A 17 6.39 -9.67 8.67
N LEU A 18 7.44 -10.42 9.06
CA LEU A 18 7.29 -11.65 9.83
C LEU A 18 6.76 -11.39 11.23
N GLU A 19 7.17 -10.29 11.82
CA GLU A 19 6.74 -9.89 13.17
C GLU A 19 6.57 -8.39 13.23
N LYS A 20 6.00 -7.90 14.34
CA LYS A 20 5.98 -6.46 14.58
C LYS A 20 7.43 -5.95 14.69
N ASN A 21 7.67 -4.74 14.18
CA ASN A 21 8.97 -4.09 14.21
C ASN A 21 10.09 -4.83 13.47
N THR A 22 9.74 -5.53 12.38
CA THR A 22 10.73 -6.23 11.54
C THR A 22 11.33 -5.36 10.44
N GLY A 23 11.05 -4.05 10.45
CA GLY A 23 11.55 -3.17 9.41
C GLY A 23 10.72 -3.14 8.13
N LYS A 24 9.49 -3.63 8.16
CA LYS A 24 8.60 -3.61 6.99
C LYS A 24 8.42 -2.20 6.45
N THR A 25 8.15 -1.23 7.31
CA THR A 25 7.96 0.16 6.90
C THR A 25 9.24 0.78 6.36
N GLU A 26 10.38 0.45 6.96
CA GLU A 26 11.69 0.88 6.46
C GLU A 26 11.97 0.31 5.08
N CYS A 27 11.65 -0.97 4.87
CA CYS A 27 11.78 -1.63 3.58
C CYS A 27 10.88 -0.95 2.53
N LEU A 28 9.62 -0.71 2.88
CA LEU A 28 8.69 -0.03 1.98
C LEU A 28 9.17 1.37 1.64
N ASN A 29 9.58 2.16 2.60
CA ASN A 29 10.07 3.51 2.36
C ASN A 29 11.37 3.50 1.53
N TYR A 30 12.22 2.51 1.71
CA TYR A 30 13.40 2.31 0.87
C TYR A 30 13.01 2.10 -0.60
N ILE A 31 12.05 1.21 -0.85
CA ILE A 31 11.55 0.94 -2.20
C ILE A 31 10.97 2.22 -2.80
N LEU A 32 10.15 2.94 -2.05
CA LEU A 32 9.51 4.16 -2.52
C LEU A 32 10.52 5.25 -2.90
N ARG A 33 11.59 5.39 -2.13
CA ARG A 33 12.66 6.33 -2.47
C ARG A 33 13.37 5.96 -3.77
N ARG A 34 13.51 4.65 -4.04
CA ARG A 34 14.20 4.16 -5.24
C ARG A 34 13.36 4.32 -6.51
N ILE A 35 12.04 4.27 -6.40
CA ILE A 35 11.15 4.34 -7.55
C ILE A 35 10.57 5.74 -7.77
N LYS A 36 10.99 6.74 -7.01
CA LYS A 36 10.39 8.09 -7.05
C LYS A 36 10.39 8.73 -8.44
N ASP A 37 11.38 8.42 -9.27
CA ASP A 37 11.50 9.00 -10.63
C ASP A 37 10.52 8.35 -11.62
N SER A 38 9.98 7.20 -11.29
CA SER A 38 8.97 6.49 -12.07
C SER A 38 7.70 6.24 -11.26
N ALA A 39 7.44 7.06 -10.26
CA ALA A 39 6.33 6.89 -9.33
C ALA A 39 4.96 6.81 -10.01
N ASP A 40 4.80 7.48 -11.16
CA ASP A 40 3.55 7.47 -11.93
C ASP A 40 3.17 6.08 -12.47
N ARG A 41 4.11 5.13 -12.49
CA ARG A 41 3.88 3.76 -12.94
C ARG A 41 3.53 2.79 -11.80
N PHE A 42 3.55 3.29 -10.56
CA PHE A 42 3.32 2.48 -9.37
C PHE A 42 2.08 2.95 -8.63
N ALA A 43 1.42 2.00 -7.97
CA ALA A 43 0.36 2.30 -7.03
C ALA A 43 0.70 1.66 -5.68
N LEU A 44 0.14 2.21 -4.63
CA LEU A 44 0.39 1.77 -3.27
C LEU A 44 -0.94 1.60 -2.54
N THR A 45 -1.15 0.43 -1.96
CA THR A 45 -2.32 0.13 -1.16
C THR A 45 -1.93 -0.71 0.05
N SER A 46 -2.87 -0.94 0.93
CA SER A 46 -2.70 -1.86 2.06
C SER A 46 -3.75 -2.96 1.98
N ILE A 47 -3.53 -4.01 2.74
CA ILE A 47 -4.51 -5.07 2.93
C ILE A 47 -5.34 -4.74 4.17
N GLY A 48 -6.66 -4.61 3.96
CA GLY A 48 -7.58 -4.33 5.02
C GLY A 48 -7.49 -2.92 5.56
N ILE A 49 -8.15 -2.69 6.67
CA ILE A 49 -8.17 -1.40 7.33
C ILE A 49 -7.12 -1.42 8.43
N ASP A 50 -6.14 -0.58 8.26
CA ASP A 50 -5.22 -0.30 9.32
C ASP A 50 -5.96 0.51 10.39
N GLY A 51 -6.29 -0.12 11.49
CA GLY A 51 -7.06 0.51 12.55
C GLY A 51 -8.17 -0.38 13.06
N GLU A 52 -8.28 -1.61 12.59
CA GLU A 52 -9.12 -2.58 13.27
C GLU A 52 -8.61 -2.78 14.70
N ASN A 53 -9.55 -2.92 15.59
CA ASN A 53 -9.48 -2.87 17.05
C ASN A 53 -8.26 -3.50 17.74
N ARG A 54 -7.48 -4.30 17.05
CA ARG A 54 -6.31 -4.96 17.65
C ARG A 54 -5.09 -4.06 17.80
N ASP A 55 -4.94 -3.08 16.92
CA ASP A 55 -3.83 -2.15 16.99
C ASP A 55 -4.14 -0.99 17.93
N GLN A 56 -5.42 -0.74 18.20
CA GLN A 56 -5.83 0.23 19.20
C GLN A 56 -5.49 -0.21 20.61
N VAL A 57 -5.40 -1.51 20.87
CA VAL A 57 -5.05 -2.04 22.20
C VAL A 57 -3.57 -1.82 22.52
N CYS A 58 -2.72 -1.73 21.52
CA CYS A 58 -1.28 -1.54 21.72
C CYS A 58 -0.84 -0.08 21.73
N GLN A 59 -1.73 0.85 21.39
CA GLN A 59 -1.49 2.31 21.39
C GLN A 59 -0.20 2.75 20.67
N THR A 60 0.38 1.88 19.86
CA THR A 60 1.53 2.27 19.05
C THR A 60 1.00 2.99 17.81
N PRO A 61 1.40 4.26 17.58
CA PRO A 61 1.00 4.94 16.38
C PRO A 61 1.53 4.17 15.17
N LYS A 62 0.65 3.90 14.21
CA LYS A 62 1.05 3.26 12.97
C LYS A 62 2.01 4.18 12.23
N PRO A 63 3.14 3.65 11.73
CA PRO A 63 4.03 4.45 10.93
C PRO A 63 3.34 4.85 9.64
N GLU A 64 3.30 6.14 9.37
CA GLU A 64 2.80 6.67 8.13
C GLU A 64 3.80 6.39 7.01
N VAL A 65 3.29 6.12 5.81
CA VAL A 65 4.10 5.87 4.64
C VAL A 65 4.33 7.19 3.90
N ILE A 66 5.55 7.40 3.42
CA ILE A 66 5.89 8.58 2.62
C ILE A 66 5.65 8.24 1.15
N VAL A 67 4.60 8.81 0.58
CA VAL A 67 4.22 8.59 -0.82
C VAL A 67 4.94 9.61 -1.71
N PRO A 68 5.68 9.14 -2.74
CA PRO A 68 6.34 10.05 -3.66
C PRO A 68 5.35 10.82 -4.55
N GLU A 69 5.75 11.99 -4.99
CA GLU A 69 4.99 12.76 -5.98
C GLU A 69 4.74 11.92 -7.25
N GLY A 70 3.51 11.95 -7.74
CA GLY A 70 3.11 11.25 -8.97
C GLY A 70 2.55 9.85 -8.73
N MET A 71 2.76 9.26 -7.56
CA MET A 71 2.30 7.92 -7.25
C MET A 71 0.80 7.90 -6.93
N ILE A 72 0.12 6.84 -7.39
CA ILE A 72 -1.25 6.57 -6.98
C ILE A 72 -1.22 5.82 -5.65
N PHE A 73 -2.08 6.22 -4.74
CA PHE A 73 -2.25 5.52 -3.46
C PHE A 73 -3.72 5.30 -3.15
N VAL A 74 -4.00 4.29 -2.37
CA VAL A 74 -5.36 3.93 -1.94
C VAL A 74 -5.44 4.05 -0.44
N THR A 75 -6.48 4.72 0.05
CA THR A 75 -6.73 4.86 1.47
C THR A 75 -8.23 5.00 1.72
N SER A 76 -8.64 5.01 2.99
CA SER A 76 -10.02 5.27 3.36
C SER A 76 -10.32 6.78 3.35
N GLU A 77 -11.60 7.14 3.27
CA GLU A 77 -12.00 8.55 3.36
C GLU A 77 -11.46 9.22 4.61
N LYS A 78 -11.48 8.52 5.74
CA LYS A 78 -10.97 9.07 6.99
C LYS A 78 -9.48 9.40 6.90
N HIS A 79 -8.68 8.44 6.48
CA HIS A 79 -7.23 8.63 6.36
C HIS A 79 -6.88 9.63 5.26
N TYR A 80 -7.68 9.70 4.20
CA TYR A 80 -7.48 10.70 3.16
C TYR A 80 -7.60 12.12 3.72
N ARG A 81 -8.56 12.36 4.61
CA ARG A 81 -8.73 13.67 5.25
C ARG A 81 -7.56 14.03 6.17
N GLU A 82 -6.91 13.03 6.74
CA GLU A 82 -5.78 13.19 7.65
C GLU A 82 -4.42 13.22 6.93
N ARG A 83 -4.40 13.13 5.61
CA ARG A 83 -3.17 13.08 4.84
C ARG A 83 -2.34 14.36 4.98
N ARG A 84 -1.03 14.20 4.84
CA ARG A 84 -0.08 15.31 4.87
C ARG A 84 0.62 15.48 3.52
N LEU A 85 -0.18 15.51 2.47
CA LEU A 85 0.29 15.74 1.10
C LEU A 85 -0.87 16.31 0.29
N VAL A 86 -0.53 16.97 -0.82
CA VAL A 86 -1.53 17.40 -1.79
C VAL A 86 -1.80 16.25 -2.74
N ALA A 87 -3.04 15.95 -3.00
CA ALA A 87 -3.45 14.85 -3.86
C ALA A 87 -4.66 15.21 -4.70
N GLU A 88 -4.80 14.49 -5.80
CA GLU A 88 -5.97 14.57 -6.68
C GLU A 88 -6.71 13.24 -6.59
N ILE A 89 -8.00 13.31 -6.28
CA ILE A 89 -8.84 12.11 -6.25
C ILE A 89 -9.09 11.67 -7.69
N MET A 90 -8.68 10.43 -8.00
CA MET A 90 -8.90 9.82 -9.30
C MET A 90 -10.24 9.12 -9.34
N GLU A 91 -10.61 8.44 -8.25
CA GLU A 91 -11.85 7.69 -8.15
C GLU A 91 -12.17 7.40 -6.68
N ILE A 92 -13.45 7.29 -6.39
CA ILE A 92 -13.91 6.81 -5.08
C ILE A 92 -14.60 5.47 -5.33
N ASP A 93 -14.08 4.42 -4.71
CA ASP A 93 -14.65 3.09 -4.81
C ASP A 93 -15.81 2.96 -3.82
N ASP A 94 -16.93 2.45 -4.29
CA ASP A 94 -18.13 2.25 -3.46
C ASP A 94 -17.95 1.17 -2.39
N HIS A 95 -16.83 0.47 -2.39
CA HIS A 95 -16.50 -0.50 -1.35
C HIS A 95 -16.42 0.21 0.00
N ARG A 96 -17.35 -0.11 0.88
CA ARG A 96 -17.39 0.52 2.20
C ARG A 96 -16.53 -0.23 3.19
N THR A 97 -15.71 0.51 3.89
CA THR A 97 -14.91 0.02 5.01
C THR A 97 -15.43 0.68 6.29
N ALA A 98 -14.95 0.21 7.45
CA ALA A 98 -15.30 0.84 8.72
C ALA A 98 -14.87 2.32 8.81
N LEU A 99 -13.91 2.72 7.97
CA LEU A 99 -13.37 4.09 7.93
C LEU A 99 -13.88 4.89 6.71
N GLY A 100 -14.97 4.43 6.09
CA GLY A 100 -15.55 5.06 4.92
C GLY A 100 -15.22 4.31 3.63
N ARG A 101 -15.51 4.94 2.50
CA ARG A 101 -15.20 4.37 1.19
C ARG A 101 -13.70 4.43 0.91
N LEU A 102 -13.26 3.63 -0.05
CA LEU A 102 -11.87 3.68 -0.51
C LEU A 102 -11.69 4.82 -1.51
N VAL A 103 -10.62 5.56 -1.34
CA VAL A 103 -10.25 6.68 -2.21
C VAL A 103 -9.00 6.30 -2.97
N ILE A 104 -9.05 6.40 -4.30
CA ILE A 104 -7.90 6.23 -5.18
C ILE A 104 -7.46 7.63 -5.58
N ALA A 105 -6.24 7.99 -5.22
CA ALA A 105 -5.74 9.34 -5.42
C ALA A 105 -4.31 9.33 -5.95
N ARG A 106 -3.95 10.39 -6.68
CA ARG A 106 -2.57 10.60 -7.13
C ARG A 106 -1.93 11.69 -6.29
N ALA A 107 -0.76 11.42 -5.75
CA ALA A 107 -0.01 12.40 -4.99
C ALA A 107 0.50 13.52 -5.90
N LYS A 108 0.19 14.75 -5.58
CA LYS A 108 0.70 15.93 -6.28
C LYS A 108 1.96 16.48 -5.63
N THR A 109 2.14 16.18 -4.35
CA THR A 109 3.38 16.44 -3.61
C THR A 109 3.74 15.20 -2.83
N SER A 110 5.00 15.01 -2.52
CA SER A 110 5.45 13.94 -1.62
C SER A 110 4.98 14.24 -0.20
N GLY A 111 4.56 13.23 0.53
CA GLY A 111 4.12 13.41 1.91
C GLY A 111 3.62 12.13 2.55
N LYS A 112 3.15 12.27 3.78
CA LYS A 112 2.76 11.14 4.63
C LYS A 112 1.27 10.87 4.54
N VAL A 113 0.92 9.60 4.56
CA VAL A 113 -0.48 9.14 4.60
C VAL A 113 -0.55 7.75 5.22
N LEU A 114 -1.65 7.45 5.88
CA LEU A 114 -1.99 6.10 6.28
C LEU A 114 -2.70 5.41 5.14
N LEU A 115 -2.32 4.18 4.85
CA LEU A 115 -2.89 3.41 3.76
C LEU A 115 -4.04 2.53 4.24
N SER A 116 -5.00 2.30 3.38
CA SER A 116 -6.07 1.34 3.57
C SER A 116 -6.34 0.64 2.25
N GLY A 117 -7.02 -0.49 2.31
CA GLY A 117 -7.35 -1.23 1.12
C GLY A 117 -8.51 -2.17 1.36
N PRO A 118 -8.86 -3.00 0.36
CA PRO A 118 -9.94 -3.96 0.50
C PRO A 118 -9.68 -4.95 1.64
N ALA A 119 -10.76 -5.37 2.29
CA ALA A 119 -10.67 -6.28 3.42
C ALA A 119 -10.49 -7.74 3.00
N ASP A 120 -10.77 -8.08 1.75
CA ASP A 120 -10.73 -9.45 1.26
C ASP A 120 -9.86 -9.58 -0.01
N THR A 121 -9.52 -10.83 -0.35
CA THR A 121 -8.67 -11.13 -1.50
C THR A 121 -9.32 -10.79 -2.83
N ALA A 122 -10.63 -10.98 -2.94
CA ALA A 122 -11.36 -10.69 -4.18
C ALA A 122 -11.34 -9.20 -4.47
N GLY A 123 -11.57 -8.37 -3.45
CA GLY A 123 -11.51 -6.92 -3.58
C GLY A 123 -10.10 -6.45 -3.94
N LEU A 124 -9.08 -7.03 -3.34
CA LEU A 124 -7.69 -6.69 -3.65
C LEU A 124 -7.33 -7.03 -5.10
N LYS A 125 -7.70 -8.21 -5.58
CA LYS A 125 -7.49 -8.60 -6.99
C LYS A 125 -8.17 -7.64 -7.95
N SER A 126 -9.41 -7.27 -7.64
CA SER A 126 -10.18 -6.33 -8.44
C SER A 126 -9.49 -4.96 -8.47
N LEU A 127 -9.03 -4.48 -7.33
CA LEU A 127 -8.32 -3.22 -7.22
C LEU A 127 -7.03 -3.23 -8.05
N ILE A 128 -6.22 -4.29 -7.95
CA ILE A 128 -4.98 -4.42 -8.71
C ILE A 128 -5.25 -4.38 -10.22
N ARG A 129 -6.29 -5.08 -10.66
CA ARG A 129 -6.67 -5.04 -12.08
C ARG A 129 -7.11 -3.65 -12.51
N HIS A 130 -7.86 -2.97 -11.65
CA HIS A 130 -8.38 -1.63 -11.94
C HIS A 130 -7.26 -0.59 -12.03
N MET A 131 -6.15 -0.79 -11.31
CA MET A 131 -5.01 0.13 -11.37
C MET A 131 -4.43 0.28 -12.76
N LYS A 132 -4.58 -0.74 -13.63
CA LYS A 132 -4.11 -0.65 -15.01
C LYS A 132 -4.80 0.47 -15.80
N ASP A 133 -6.04 0.78 -15.46
CA ASP A 133 -6.82 1.82 -16.12
C ASP A 133 -6.22 3.21 -15.90
N PHE A 134 -5.41 3.36 -14.84
CA PHE A 134 -4.70 4.59 -14.51
C PHE A 134 -3.25 4.62 -15.00
N GLY A 135 -2.85 3.62 -15.79
CA GLY A 135 -1.47 3.53 -16.29
C GLY A 135 -0.49 2.92 -15.31
N VAL A 136 -0.97 2.29 -14.26
CA VAL A 136 -0.12 1.67 -13.24
C VAL A 136 0.42 0.33 -13.77
N ARG A 137 1.73 0.15 -13.68
CA ARG A 137 2.41 -1.09 -14.03
C ARG A 137 2.49 -2.06 -12.85
N THR A 138 2.85 -1.55 -11.68
CA THR A 138 3.05 -2.37 -10.49
C THR A 138 2.30 -1.77 -9.31
N THR A 139 1.50 -2.60 -8.64
CA THR A 139 0.81 -2.24 -7.40
C THR A 139 1.56 -2.83 -6.21
N LEU A 140 2.00 -1.98 -5.30
CA LEU A 140 2.64 -2.39 -4.06
C LEU A 140 1.57 -2.54 -2.98
N VAL A 141 1.58 -3.68 -2.30
CA VAL A 141 0.59 -3.98 -1.26
C VAL A 141 1.30 -4.14 0.08
N ASP A 142 1.02 -3.24 1.01
CA ASP A 142 1.55 -3.32 2.37
C ASP A 142 0.67 -4.25 3.21
N GLY A 143 1.26 -5.32 3.71
CA GLY A 143 0.53 -6.35 4.43
C GLY A 143 1.19 -6.81 5.72
N ALA A 144 0.37 -7.40 6.62
CA ALA A 144 0.84 -7.99 7.85
C ALA A 144 0.98 -9.52 7.71
N LEU A 145 1.83 -10.13 8.53
CA LEU A 145 2.07 -11.57 8.52
C LEU A 145 0.78 -12.39 8.67
N SER A 146 -0.13 -11.94 9.54
CA SER A 146 -1.43 -12.61 9.75
C SER A 146 -2.28 -12.67 8.48
N ARG A 147 -1.87 -12.00 7.42
CA ARG A 147 -2.58 -11.94 6.14
C ARG A 147 -1.76 -12.53 4.99
N LEU A 148 -0.92 -13.51 5.28
CA LEU A 148 -0.10 -14.20 4.26
C LEU A 148 -0.94 -14.77 3.13
N SER A 149 -2.19 -15.16 3.39
CA SER A 149 -3.11 -15.62 2.35
C SER A 149 -3.32 -14.56 1.26
N LEU A 150 -3.22 -13.28 1.62
CA LEU A 150 -3.35 -12.18 0.68
C LEU A 150 -2.09 -11.95 -0.15
N ALA A 151 -0.97 -12.49 0.31
CA ALA A 151 0.31 -12.46 -0.42
C ALA A 151 0.52 -13.71 -1.29
N SER A 152 -0.49 -14.59 -1.40
CA SER A 152 -0.36 -15.79 -2.23
C SER A 152 -0.23 -15.41 -3.71
N PRO A 153 0.42 -16.26 -4.53
CA PRO A 153 0.56 -16.00 -5.97
C PRO A 153 -0.76 -15.83 -6.72
N THR A 154 -1.86 -16.26 -6.15
CA THR A 154 -3.19 -16.04 -6.73
C THR A 154 -3.67 -14.61 -6.54
N VAL A 155 -3.10 -13.85 -5.62
CA VAL A 155 -3.47 -12.47 -5.30
C VAL A 155 -2.40 -11.49 -5.77
N THR A 156 -1.15 -11.70 -5.36
CA THR A 156 0.00 -10.90 -5.79
C THR A 156 1.02 -11.78 -6.48
N GLU A 157 1.69 -11.26 -7.49
CA GLU A 157 2.66 -12.03 -8.29
C GLU A 157 3.96 -12.30 -7.53
N ALA A 158 4.33 -11.42 -6.61
CA ALA A 158 5.56 -11.56 -5.84
C ALA A 158 5.37 -11.04 -4.43
N MET A 159 6.31 -11.38 -3.57
CA MET A 159 6.30 -10.97 -2.16
C MET A 159 7.70 -10.62 -1.70
N VAL A 160 7.80 -9.53 -0.95
CA VAL A 160 9.00 -9.18 -0.18
C VAL A 160 8.70 -9.45 1.28
N LEU A 161 9.54 -10.27 1.89
CA LEU A 161 9.40 -10.64 3.29
C LEU A 161 10.44 -9.90 4.12
N ALA A 162 9.97 -9.01 4.99
CA ALA A 162 10.85 -8.30 5.92
C ALA A 162 11.04 -9.13 7.17
N THR A 163 12.30 -9.46 7.46
CA THR A 163 12.68 -10.19 8.68
C THR A 163 13.49 -9.26 9.57
N GLY A 164 13.14 -9.22 10.85
CA GLY A 164 13.90 -8.43 11.80
C GLY A 164 15.24 -9.09 12.12
N ALA A 165 16.27 -8.28 12.35
CA ALA A 165 17.49 -8.77 12.94
C ALA A 165 17.23 -9.11 14.40
N ALA A 166 17.57 -10.31 14.78
CA ALA A 166 17.46 -10.75 16.17
C ALA A 166 18.47 -10.03 17.05
#